data_95ba4d7035949a7bf3ec1983cf755aa9
#
_entry.id   95ba4d7035949a7bf3ec1983cf755aa9
#
_cell.length_a   1.000
_cell.length_b   1.000
_cell.length_c   1.000
_cell.angle_alpha   90.00
_cell.angle_beta   90.00
_cell.angle_gamma   90.00
#
_symmetry.space_group_name_H-M   'P 1'
#
loop_
_entity.id
_entity.type
_entity.pdbx_description
1 polymer ?
#
loop_
_entity_poly.entity_id
_entity_poly.type
_entity_poly.pdbx_seq_one_letter_code
_entity_poly.pdbx_strand_id
1 'polypeptide(L)'
;MFLGGAGLAETMLYCREKIYPLGLPNNVAHAITAGAAMLKQVLRLKASFLPPDSQPLSVSLSQHGGSLSGHFSLLAVTTLEKLLLSTDFGVHRQGTLKLLAIEEHPKSVIRALFAKLVGKLGRSNVDGVHFKEADEITIEGESSQLILDGETIRAEPGRPIRLRTAEPLSFVKLAA
;
A
#
# COMPACT_ATOMS: atom_id res chain seq x y z
N MET A 1 8.02 -1.30 -10.39
CA MET A 1 7.17 -0.18 -9.95
C MET A 1 6.46 -0.58 -8.67
N PHE A 2 6.47 0.29 -7.69
CA PHE A 2 5.72 0.14 -6.44
C PHE A 2 5.05 1.47 -6.11
N LEU A 3 3.73 1.44 -5.90
CA LEU A 3 2.96 2.57 -5.40
C LEU A 3 2.37 2.20 -4.05
N GLY A 4 2.62 3.03 -3.04
CA GLY A 4 2.01 2.94 -1.72
C GLY A 4 1.08 4.11 -1.48
N GLY A 5 -0.06 3.86 -0.83
CA GLY A 5 -1.06 4.87 -0.54
C GLY A 5 -1.77 4.67 0.79
N ALA A 6 -2.71 5.53 1.07
CA ALA A 6 -3.52 5.52 2.29
C ALA A 6 -2.66 5.57 3.56
N GLY A 7 -3.02 4.84 4.60
CA GLY A 7 -2.28 4.80 5.86
C GLY A 7 -0.80 4.43 5.71
N LEU A 8 -0.42 3.66 4.68
CA LEU A 8 0.99 3.37 4.40
C LEU A 8 1.77 4.65 4.03
N ALA A 9 1.23 5.47 3.12
CA ALA A 9 1.88 6.71 2.72
C ALA A 9 1.98 7.69 3.88
N GLU A 10 0.90 7.89 4.64
CA GLU A 10 0.89 8.74 5.83
C GLU A 10 1.91 8.28 6.88
N THR A 11 2.02 6.97 7.10
CA THR A 11 2.98 6.38 8.03
C THR A 11 4.42 6.62 7.57
N MET A 12 4.70 6.49 6.27
CA MET A 12 6.04 6.74 5.71
C MET A 12 6.43 8.22 5.80
N LEU A 13 5.50 9.12 5.49
CA LEU A 13 5.73 10.57 5.61
C LEU A 13 5.98 10.97 7.07
N TYR A 14 5.17 10.46 7.99
CA TYR A 14 5.36 10.65 9.43
C TYR A 14 6.74 10.16 9.89
N CYS A 15 7.19 9.00 9.40
CA CYS A 15 8.52 8.48 9.70
C CYS A 15 9.63 9.44 9.24
N ARG A 16 9.50 9.97 8.01
CA ARG A 16 10.49 10.91 7.45
C ARG A 16 10.54 12.24 8.22
N GLU A 17 9.39 12.76 8.63
CA GLU A 17 9.29 14.07 9.29
C GLU A 17 9.58 14.03 10.79
N LYS A 18 9.18 12.97 11.49
CA LYS A 18 9.21 12.91 12.96
C LYS A 18 10.24 11.95 13.53
N ILE A 19 10.49 10.83 12.85
CA ILE A 19 11.34 9.77 13.40
C ILE A 19 12.77 9.86 12.86
N TYR A 20 12.98 10.14 11.58
CA TYR A 20 14.32 10.29 11.01
C TYR A 20 15.18 11.36 11.69
N PRO A 21 14.63 12.56 12.08
CA PRO A 21 15.42 13.56 12.80
C PRO A 21 15.98 13.08 14.13
N LEU A 22 15.47 11.97 14.69
CA LEU A 22 16.01 11.35 15.92
C LEU A 22 17.35 10.61 15.70
N GLY A 23 17.83 10.51 14.46
CA GLY A 23 19.10 9.86 14.13
C GLY A 23 19.12 8.35 14.29
N LEU A 24 17.95 7.70 14.33
CA LEU A 24 17.85 6.24 14.41
C LEU A 24 18.19 5.57 13.06
N PRO A 25 18.75 4.35 13.07
CA PRO A 25 18.89 3.57 11.84
C PRO A 25 17.56 3.40 11.12
N ASN A 26 17.56 3.47 9.78
CA ASN A 26 16.35 3.47 8.97
C ASN A 26 15.41 2.28 9.26
N ASN A 27 15.96 1.08 9.41
CA ASN A 27 15.18 -0.12 9.74
C ASN A 27 14.47 -0.02 11.09
N VAL A 28 15.15 0.59 12.09
CA VAL A 28 14.57 0.82 13.42
C VAL A 28 13.49 1.91 13.35
N ALA A 29 13.76 3.01 12.65
CA ALA A 29 12.80 4.08 12.45
C ALA A 29 11.51 3.57 11.80
N HIS A 30 11.62 2.79 10.73
CA HIS A 30 10.48 2.17 10.08
C HIS A 30 9.74 1.18 10.97
N ALA A 31 10.45 0.34 11.72
CA ALA A 31 9.84 -0.63 12.63
C ALA A 31 9.04 0.07 13.75
N ILE A 32 9.60 1.12 14.34
CA ILE A 32 8.91 1.92 15.37
C ILE A 32 7.66 2.56 14.79
N THR A 33 7.78 3.21 13.61
CA THR A 33 6.65 3.92 13.00
C THR A 33 5.54 2.96 12.58
N ALA A 34 5.88 1.83 11.97
CA ALA A 34 4.92 0.80 11.61
C ALA A 34 4.23 0.19 12.84
N GLY A 35 5.00 -0.07 13.91
CA GLY A 35 4.47 -0.53 15.19
C GLY A 35 3.52 0.48 15.83
N ALA A 36 3.87 1.76 15.82
CA ALA A 36 3.02 2.84 16.34
C ALA A 36 1.72 2.99 15.53
N ALA A 37 1.79 2.96 14.20
CA ALA A 37 0.63 3.01 13.33
C ALA A 37 -0.31 1.81 13.56
N MET A 38 0.26 0.62 13.67
CA MET A 38 -0.48 -0.61 13.94
C MET A 38 -1.14 -0.58 15.32
N LEU A 39 -0.41 -0.16 16.36
CA LEU A 39 -0.92 -0.07 17.72
C LEU A 39 -2.05 0.97 17.80
N LYS A 40 -1.88 2.13 17.14
CA LYS A 40 -2.92 3.14 17.02
C LYS A 40 -4.22 2.55 16.47
N GLN A 41 -4.14 1.80 15.37
CA GLN A 41 -5.33 1.22 14.73
C GLN A 41 -5.98 0.12 15.58
N VAL A 42 -5.17 -0.79 16.15
CA VAL A 42 -5.68 -1.89 16.98
C VAL A 42 -6.35 -1.39 18.25
N LEU A 43 -5.72 -0.44 18.94
CA LEU A 43 -6.22 0.12 20.21
C LEU A 43 -7.11 1.36 20.02
N ARG A 44 -7.32 1.80 18.78
CA ARG A 44 -8.08 3.03 18.44
C ARG A 44 -7.60 4.25 19.20
N LEU A 45 -6.28 4.38 19.36
CA LEU A 45 -5.68 5.49 20.07
C LEU A 45 -5.78 6.78 19.24
N LYS A 46 -6.18 7.86 19.90
CA LYS A 46 -6.16 9.20 19.32
C LYS A 46 -5.15 10.04 20.09
N ALA A 47 -3.96 10.22 19.52
CA ALA A 47 -2.93 11.05 20.10
C ALA A 47 -2.17 11.79 19.00
N SER A 48 -1.84 13.05 19.24
CA SER A 48 -1.19 13.93 18.24
C SER A 48 0.24 13.51 17.89
N PHE A 49 0.87 12.67 18.71
CA PHE A 49 2.20 12.10 18.47
C PHE A 49 2.16 10.78 17.68
N LEU A 50 1.01 10.30 17.27
CA LEU A 50 0.86 9.11 16.42
C LEU A 50 0.71 9.50 14.95
N PRO A 51 1.01 8.58 14.00
CA PRO A 51 0.76 8.83 12.58
C PRO A 51 -0.68 9.30 12.33
N PRO A 52 -0.93 10.21 11.37
CA PRO A 52 -2.28 10.68 11.06
C PRO A 52 -3.18 9.53 10.57
N ASP A 53 -4.50 9.78 10.57
CA ASP A 53 -5.46 8.86 9.97
C ASP A 53 -5.39 8.93 8.43
N SER A 54 -5.72 7.84 7.75
CA SER A 54 -5.71 7.84 6.30
C SER A 54 -6.84 8.70 5.73
N GLN A 55 -6.54 9.38 4.63
CA GLN A 55 -7.58 10.04 3.84
C GLN A 55 -8.37 9.00 3.02
N PRO A 56 -9.67 9.24 2.76
CA PRO A 56 -10.46 8.32 1.95
C PRO A 56 -9.94 8.26 0.52
N LEU A 57 -9.90 7.05 -0.02
CA LEU A 57 -9.50 6.76 -1.39
C LEU A 57 -10.56 5.94 -2.10
N SER A 58 -10.69 6.17 -3.38
CA SER A 58 -11.48 5.35 -4.29
C SER A 58 -10.56 4.72 -5.32
N VAL A 59 -10.66 3.42 -5.48
CA VAL A 59 -9.84 2.64 -6.42
C VAL A 59 -10.76 1.89 -7.35
N SER A 60 -10.67 2.15 -8.65
CA SER A 60 -11.43 1.45 -9.69
C SER A 60 -10.51 0.62 -10.58
N LEU A 61 -11.00 -0.55 -10.98
CA LEU A 61 -10.28 -1.56 -11.77
C LEU A 61 -10.99 -1.73 -13.11
N SER A 62 -10.25 -1.59 -14.21
CA SER A 62 -10.86 -1.56 -15.55
C SER A 62 -11.40 -2.90 -16.04
N GLN A 63 -10.79 -4.03 -15.69
CA GLN A 63 -11.12 -5.33 -16.30
C GLN A 63 -12.13 -6.18 -15.52
N HIS A 64 -12.30 -5.97 -14.24
CA HIS A 64 -13.16 -6.80 -13.41
C HIS A 64 -14.35 -6.03 -12.82
N GLY A 65 -14.56 -4.78 -13.26
CA GLY A 65 -15.73 -3.97 -12.88
C GLY A 65 -15.85 -3.72 -11.36
N GLY A 66 -14.76 -3.87 -10.63
CA GLY A 66 -14.76 -3.66 -9.19
C GLY A 66 -14.25 -2.28 -8.82
N SER A 67 -14.94 -1.60 -7.91
CA SER A 67 -14.44 -0.42 -7.23
C SER A 67 -14.33 -0.70 -5.74
N LEU A 68 -13.28 -0.17 -5.13
CA LEU A 68 -13.09 -0.16 -3.69
C LEU A 68 -13.04 1.30 -3.25
N SER A 69 -13.82 1.68 -2.26
CA SER A 69 -13.82 3.03 -1.74
C SER A 69 -13.89 3.01 -0.22
N GLY A 70 -13.17 3.93 0.42
CA GLY A 70 -13.14 4.05 1.87
C GLY A 70 -11.77 4.42 2.41
N HIS A 71 -11.59 4.19 3.70
CA HIS A 71 -10.34 4.36 4.40
C HIS A 71 -9.55 3.06 4.41
N PHE A 72 -8.30 3.12 4.00
CA PHE A 72 -7.41 1.96 3.96
C PHE A 72 -6.20 2.18 4.85
N SER A 73 -5.87 1.21 5.67
CA SER A 73 -4.61 1.18 6.42
C SER A 73 -3.42 1.03 5.51
N LEU A 74 -3.60 0.28 4.44
CA LEU A 74 -2.58 0.00 3.45
C LEU A 74 -3.23 -0.08 2.08
N LEU A 75 -2.67 0.67 1.13
CA LEU A 75 -2.90 0.51 -0.29
C LEU A 75 -1.54 0.31 -0.95
N ALA A 76 -1.39 -0.77 -1.69
CA ALA A 76 -0.17 -1.05 -2.44
C ALA A 76 -0.52 -1.54 -3.84
N VAL A 77 0.10 -0.94 -4.85
CA VAL A 77 0.02 -1.39 -6.25
C VAL A 77 1.43 -1.69 -6.74
N THR A 78 1.63 -2.85 -7.35
CA THR A 78 2.95 -3.25 -7.80
C THR A 78 2.89 -4.12 -9.05
N THR A 79 3.98 -4.09 -9.82
CA THR A 79 4.25 -5.06 -10.90
C THR A 79 5.16 -6.21 -10.44
N LEU A 80 5.66 -6.16 -9.19
CA LEU A 80 6.58 -7.17 -8.66
C LEU A 80 5.84 -8.46 -8.34
N GLU A 81 6.48 -9.59 -8.64
CA GLU A 81 5.93 -10.92 -8.34
C GLU A 81 5.90 -11.21 -6.84
N LYS A 82 6.92 -10.74 -6.13
CA LYS A 82 7.03 -10.86 -4.68
C LYS A 82 7.00 -9.48 -4.07
N LEU A 83 5.97 -9.16 -3.34
CA LEU A 83 5.98 -8.02 -2.45
C LEU A 83 6.95 -8.29 -1.29
N LEU A 84 7.49 -7.23 -0.68
CA LEU A 84 8.33 -7.27 0.54
C LEU A 84 7.78 -8.17 1.66
N LEU A 85 6.53 -8.58 1.55
CA LEU A 85 5.82 -9.45 2.47
C LEU A 85 5.91 -10.95 2.14
N SER A 86 6.79 -11.37 1.21
CA SER A 86 6.94 -12.78 0.79
C SER A 86 5.61 -13.45 0.39
N THR A 87 4.69 -12.70 -0.16
CA THR A 87 3.40 -13.22 -0.61
C THR A 87 3.53 -13.61 -2.06
N ASP A 88 3.49 -14.91 -2.36
CA ASP A 88 3.36 -15.39 -3.73
C ASP A 88 1.94 -15.10 -4.22
N PHE A 89 1.82 -14.14 -5.10
CA PHE A 89 0.57 -13.88 -5.81
C PHE A 89 0.42 -14.91 -6.92
N GLY A 90 -0.19 -16.04 -6.71
CA GLY A 90 -0.62 -17.04 -7.68
C GLY A 90 -0.10 -16.97 -9.12
N VAL A 91 -0.63 -17.75 -10.02
CA VAL A 91 -0.19 -17.89 -11.42
C VAL A 91 -0.19 -16.55 -12.17
N HIS A 92 0.99 -16.14 -12.61
CA HIS A 92 1.25 -14.83 -13.21
C HIS A 92 0.78 -14.73 -14.67
N ARG A 93 0.07 -13.65 -15.00
CA ARG A 93 0.09 -13.04 -16.32
C ARG A 93 1.15 -11.95 -16.33
N GLN A 94 2.12 -12.02 -17.22
CA GLN A 94 3.10 -10.94 -17.40
C GLN A 94 2.36 -9.63 -17.70
N GLY A 95 2.75 -8.57 -16.98
CA GLY A 95 2.25 -7.23 -17.22
C GLY A 95 1.05 -6.78 -16.39
N THR A 96 0.48 -7.63 -15.55
CA THR A 96 -0.67 -7.27 -14.70
C THR A 96 -0.25 -6.50 -13.46
N LEU A 97 -0.94 -5.41 -13.16
CA LEU A 97 -0.81 -4.69 -11.90
C LEU A 97 -1.49 -5.48 -10.79
N LYS A 98 -0.83 -5.58 -9.65
CA LYS A 98 -1.32 -6.24 -8.44
C LYS A 98 -1.67 -5.21 -7.40
N LEU A 99 -2.90 -5.23 -6.92
CA LEU A 99 -3.43 -4.37 -5.88
C LEU A 99 -3.60 -5.18 -4.59
N LEU A 100 -3.04 -4.65 -3.51
CA LEU A 100 -3.36 -5.04 -2.14
C LEU A 100 -3.95 -3.84 -1.42
N ALA A 101 -5.17 -3.98 -0.91
CA ALA A 101 -5.79 -3.00 -0.04
C ALA A 101 -6.24 -3.65 1.27
N ILE A 102 -5.93 -3.01 2.39
CA ILE A 102 -6.36 -3.41 3.73
C ILE A 102 -7.20 -2.29 4.31
N GLU A 103 -8.45 -2.58 4.65
CA GLU A 103 -9.36 -1.60 5.23
C GLU A 103 -8.84 -1.06 6.57
N GLU A 104 -9.11 0.22 6.85
CA GLU A 104 -8.76 0.87 8.11
C GLU A 104 -9.72 0.45 9.23
N HIS A 105 -9.66 -0.84 9.55
CA HIS A 105 -10.42 -1.42 10.65
C HIS A 105 -9.52 -2.33 11.49
N PRO A 106 -9.56 -2.27 12.84
CA PRO A 106 -8.70 -3.08 13.71
C PRO A 106 -8.73 -4.57 13.40
N LYS A 107 -9.93 -5.12 13.14
CA LYS A 107 -10.10 -6.54 12.80
C LYS A 107 -9.43 -6.90 11.47
N SER A 108 -9.51 -6.03 10.46
CA SER A 108 -8.90 -6.25 9.13
C SER A 108 -7.37 -6.27 9.23
N VAL A 109 -6.80 -5.34 9.99
CA VAL A 109 -5.35 -5.28 10.24
C VAL A 109 -4.85 -6.52 10.99
N ILE A 110 -5.53 -6.93 12.06
CA ILE A 110 -5.18 -8.13 12.82
C ILE A 110 -5.29 -9.39 11.95
N ARG A 111 -6.37 -9.51 11.17
CA ARG A 111 -6.57 -10.65 10.25
C ARG A 111 -5.50 -10.69 9.15
N ALA A 112 -5.16 -9.55 8.57
CA ALA A 112 -4.10 -9.45 7.57
C ALA A 112 -2.74 -9.88 8.15
N LEU A 113 -2.41 -9.42 9.37
CA LEU A 113 -1.19 -9.82 10.06
C LEU A 113 -1.15 -11.32 10.34
N PHE A 114 -2.25 -11.87 10.86
CA PHE A 114 -2.36 -13.30 11.15
C PHE A 114 -2.29 -14.14 9.87
N ALA A 115 -3.00 -13.71 8.81
CA ALA A 115 -2.95 -14.37 7.50
C ALA A 115 -1.54 -14.38 6.92
N LYS A 116 -0.77 -13.30 7.15
CA LYS A 116 0.65 -13.24 6.77
C LYS A 116 1.50 -14.23 7.55
N LEU A 117 1.35 -14.27 8.89
CA LEU A 117 2.13 -15.19 9.74
C LEU A 117 1.90 -16.66 9.38
N VAL A 118 0.69 -17.01 8.96
CA VAL A 118 0.30 -18.37 8.55
C VAL A 118 0.58 -18.63 7.05
N GLY A 119 1.13 -17.65 6.31
CA GLY A 119 1.39 -17.77 4.87
C GLY A 119 0.14 -17.84 3.99
N LYS A 120 -0.99 -17.38 4.49
CA LYS A 120 -2.29 -17.37 3.79
C LYS A 120 -2.65 -16.02 3.16
N LEU A 121 -1.87 -14.97 3.43
CA LEU A 121 -2.12 -13.64 2.83
C LEU A 121 -1.98 -13.73 1.32
N GLY A 122 -3.02 -13.35 0.58
CA GLY A 122 -3.10 -13.43 -0.89
C GLY A 122 -3.52 -14.79 -1.46
N ARG A 123 -3.57 -15.84 -0.62
CA ARG A 123 -4.01 -17.18 -1.05
C ARG A 123 -5.44 -17.52 -0.62
N SER A 124 -5.94 -16.87 0.41
CA SER A 124 -7.29 -17.06 0.93
C SER A 124 -8.01 -15.73 1.00
N ASN A 125 -9.33 -15.78 0.83
CA ASN A 125 -10.17 -14.61 1.02
C ASN A 125 -10.18 -14.24 2.51
N VAL A 126 -9.67 -13.06 2.84
CA VAL A 126 -9.60 -12.53 4.20
C VAL A 126 -10.47 -11.28 4.24
N ASP A 127 -11.47 -11.28 5.11
CA ASP A 127 -12.40 -10.17 5.25
C ASP A 127 -11.69 -8.86 5.62
N GLY A 128 -11.96 -7.79 4.85
CA GLY A 128 -11.27 -6.49 4.95
C GLY A 128 -9.87 -6.45 4.32
N VAL A 129 -9.49 -7.50 3.58
CA VAL A 129 -8.25 -7.55 2.80
C VAL A 129 -8.58 -7.87 1.35
N HIS A 130 -8.24 -6.96 0.46
CA HIS A 130 -8.58 -7.05 -0.96
C HIS A 130 -7.33 -7.30 -1.78
N PHE A 131 -7.31 -8.41 -2.48
CA PHE A 131 -6.33 -8.75 -3.51
C PHE A 131 -7.01 -8.69 -4.86
N LYS A 132 -6.48 -7.88 -5.77
CA LYS A 132 -6.99 -7.75 -7.13
C LYS A 132 -5.84 -7.62 -8.13
N GLU A 133 -6.07 -8.08 -9.34
CA GLU A 133 -5.19 -7.91 -10.49
C GLU A 133 -5.94 -7.17 -11.59
N ALA A 134 -5.28 -6.24 -12.26
CA ALA A 134 -5.85 -5.48 -13.36
C ALA A 134 -4.76 -4.90 -14.26
N ASP A 135 -5.06 -4.66 -15.54
CA ASP A 135 -4.12 -3.99 -16.45
C ASP A 135 -4.15 -2.47 -16.29
N GLU A 136 -5.25 -1.95 -15.75
CA GLU A 136 -5.39 -0.55 -15.41
C GLU A 136 -6.05 -0.38 -14.04
N ILE A 137 -5.47 0.44 -13.20
CA ILE A 137 -5.96 0.83 -11.88
C ILE A 137 -6.05 2.35 -11.84
N THR A 138 -7.22 2.86 -11.51
CA THR A 138 -7.47 4.29 -11.33
C THR A 138 -7.67 4.57 -9.84
N ILE A 139 -6.92 5.53 -9.30
CA ILE A 139 -6.97 5.96 -7.89
C ILE A 139 -7.45 7.41 -7.85
N GLU A 140 -8.50 7.65 -7.10
CA GLU A 140 -9.06 8.96 -6.83
C GLU A 140 -9.04 9.21 -5.33
N GLY A 141 -8.78 10.45 -4.92
CA GLY A 141 -8.76 10.82 -3.51
C GLY A 141 -8.89 12.33 -3.31
N GLU A 142 -9.29 12.70 -2.11
CA GLU A 142 -9.39 14.10 -1.68
C GLU A 142 -8.05 14.52 -1.02
N SER A 143 -7.05 14.90 -1.84
CA SER A 143 -5.71 15.31 -1.37
C SER A 143 -4.91 14.19 -0.69
N SER A 144 -5.18 12.95 -1.02
CA SER A 144 -4.49 11.79 -0.43
C SER A 144 -3.05 11.68 -0.90
N GLN A 145 -2.15 11.45 0.03
CA GLN A 145 -0.73 11.23 -0.25
C GLN A 145 -0.50 9.83 -0.80
N LEU A 146 0.30 9.74 -1.85
CA LEU A 146 0.76 8.49 -2.45
C LEU A 146 2.27 8.55 -2.60
N ILE A 147 2.92 7.41 -2.58
CA ILE A 147 4.37 7.26 -2.77
C ILE A 147 4.59 6.32 -3.95
N LEU A 148 5.19 6.84 -5.02
CA LEU A 148 5.54 6.08 -6.22
C LEU A 148 7.05 5.93 -6.30
N ASP A 149 7.55 4.70 -6.17
CA ASP A 149 8.99 4.39 -6.21
C ASP A 149 9.87 5.32 -5.32
N GLY A 150 9.29 5.78 -4.18
CA GLY A 150 9.95 6.66 -3.21
C GLY A 150 9.63 8.14 -3.36
N GLU A 151 9.02 8.58 -4.46
CA GLU A 151 8.57 9.95 -4.67
C GLU A 151 7.14 10.16 -4.17
N THR A 152 6.91 11.29 -3.52
CA THR A 152 5.58 11.63 -3.00
C THR A 152 4.77 12.34 -4.08
N ILE A 153 3.61 11.79 -4.39
CA ILE A 153 2.61 12.38 -5.27
C ILE A 153 1.30 12.57 -4.50
N ARG A 154 0.43 13.44 -4.98
CA ARG A 154 -0.87 13.72 -4.35
C ARG A 154 -2.00 13.42 -5.32
N ALA A 155 -2.98 12.64 -4.86
CA ALA A 155 -4.24 12.48 -5.56
C ALA A 155 -5.13 13.69 -5.27
N GLU A 156 -5.44 14.48 -6.29
CA GLU A 156 -6.30 15.65 -6.18
C GLU A 156 -7.74 15.33 -6.62
N PRO A 157 -8.75 16.00 -6.05
CA PRO A 157 -10.12 15.84 -6.50
C PRO A 157 -10.27 16.14 -7.99
N GLY A 158 -10.95 15.26 -8.72
CA GLY A 158 -11.15 15.39 -10.16
C GLY A 158 -9.92 15.15 -11.04
N ARG A 159 -8.79 14.73 -10.43
CA ARG A 159 -7.57 14.35 -11.16
C ARG A 159 -7.16 12.93 -10.77
N PRO A 160 -7.78 11.90 -11.36
CA PRO A 160 -7.46 10.52 -11.04
C PRO A 160 -6.05 10.16 -11.49
N ILE A 161 -5.35 9.40 -10.65
CA ILE A 161 -4.07 8.80 -10.98
C ILE A 161 -4.35 7.45 -11.65
N ARG A 162 -3.94 7.32 -12.90
CA ARG A 162 -4.10 6.09 -13.68
C ARG A 162 -2.78 5.36 -13.79
N LEU A 163 -2.78 4.12 -13.35
CA LEU A 163 -1.68 3.18 -13.49
C LEU A 163 -2.05 2.18 -14.58
N ARG A 164 -1.14 2.00 -15.54
CA ARG A 164 -1.30 1.03 -16.62
C ARG A 164 -0.06 0.17 -16.72
N THR A 165 -0.25 -1.07 -17.12
CA THR A 165 0.86 -1.90 -17.55
C THR A 165 1.41 -1.36 -18.87
N ALA A 166 2.74 -1.24 -18.94
CA ALA A 166 3.45 -0.88 -20.16
C ALA A 166 4.34 -2.06 -20.59
N GLU A 167 4.78 -2.02 -21.83
CA GLU A 167 5.78 -2.99 -22.31
C GLU A 167 7.05 -2.89 -21.47
N PRO A 168 7.68 -4.03 -21.13
CA PRO A 168 8.93 -4.02 -20.36
C PRO A 168 10.03 -3.26 -21.10
N LEU A 169 10.68 -2.33 -20.39
CA LEU A 169 11.87 -1.69 -20.90
C LEU A 169 13.06 -2.64 -20.83
N SER A 170 13.74 -2.83 -21.95
CA SER A 170 14.96 -3.62 -22.02
C SER A 170 16.17 -2.75 -21.68
N PHE A 171 16.94 -3.12 -20.66
CA PHE A 171 18.18 -2.48 -20.31
C PHE A 171 19.37 -3.30 -20.81
N VAL A 172 20.31 -2.66 -21.48
CA VAL A 172 21.60 -3.29 -21.87
C VAL A 172 22.49 -3.31 -20.63
N LYS A 173 22.85 -4.50 -20.16
CA LYS A 173 23.87 -4.67 -19.13
C LYS A 173 25.20 -4.76 -19.84
N LEU A 174 26.06 -3.75 -19.66
CA LEU A 174 27.47 -3.85 -20.08
C LEU A 174 28.13 -4.96 -19.25
N ALA A 175 28.66 -5.94 -19.93
CA ALA A 175 29.53 -6.95 -19.27
C ALA A 175 30.81 -6.23 -18.84
N ALA A 176 31.12 -6.31 -17.54
CA ALA A 176 32.39 -5.85 -16.98
C ALA A 176 33.47 -6.90 -17.19
#